data_792d9b3d94be01e4ec3dc3e30a2a66f6
#
_entry.id   792d9b3d94be01e4ec3dc3e30a2a66f6
#
_cell.length_a   1.000
_cell.length_b   1.000
_cell.length_c   1.000
_cell.angle_alpha   90.00
_cell.angle_beta   90.00
_cell.angle_gamma   90.00
#
_symmetry.space_group_name_H-M   'P 1'
#
loop_
_entity.id
_entity.type
_entity.pdbx_description
1 polymer ?
#
loop_
_entity_poly.entity_id
_entity_poly.type
_entity_poly.pdbx_seq_one_letter_code
_entity_poly.pdbx_strand_id
1 'polypeptide(L)'
;MLYYLFRFLEQFGISGSGMWGYISFRALLALILSLVISAWFGEKFIKFLKSKQITETQRDAKIDPFGVKKIGVPSMGGVIIIVSILIPVLLLGRLRNIYLILMIITTVWLGFLGGLDDFIKIFRRNKEGLKGKYKIVGQVSIGLIVGLVLWASPDVKMNENLTVQRQNGQEVVVKHRAVAHKSLKTTIPFVKGHNLDYSRIMSFCGKYKTAAGWILFVIMTILVVTAVSNGANLNDGMDGMCAGNSAIIGVALGILAYVSSHIQFAAYLNIMYIPGSQELVVFMCAFVGALIGFLWYNAYPAQVFMGDTGSLTIGGIIGVSAVIIHKELLLPILCGIFFVESLSVIVQVWYYKLGKRKGVKQRIFKRTPIHDNFRVTPEQLDPDCKYLIKSPRSPKHESKITIRFWIITIILAALTIITLKVR
;
A
#
# COMPACT_ATOMS: atom_id res chain seq x y z
N MET A 1 -0.11 -1.53 23.91
CA MET A 1 0.06 -1.32 25.37
C MET A 1 -1.25 -1.30 26.12
N LEU A 2 -2.19 -0.41 25.77
CA LEU A 2 -3.53 -0.35 26.41
C LEU A 2 -4.30 -1.68 26.32
N TYR A 3 -4.19 -2.41 25.21
CA TYR A 3 -4.76 -3.73 25.08
C TYR A 3 -4.36 -4.68 26.24
N TYR A 4 -3.07 -4.75 26.58
CA TYR A 4 -2.59 -5.62 27.66
C TYR A 4 -2.99 -5.11 29.03
N LEU A 5 -2.98 -3.79 29.23
CA LEU A 5 -3.44 -3.17 30.48
C LEU A 5 -4.91 -3.51 30.76
N PHE A 6 -5.79 -3.31 29.79
CA PHE A 6 -7.21 -3.56 29.98
C PHE A 6 -7.55 -5.04 30.07
N ARG A 7 -6.80 -5.92 29.39
CA ARG A 7 -6.92 -7.38 29.58
C ARG A 7 -6.47 -7.83 30.97
N PHE A 8 -5.51 -7.15 31.55
CA PHE A 8 -5.14 -7.37 32.95
C PHE A 8 -6.22 -6.86 33.91
N LEU A 9 -6.76 -5.69 33.68
CA LEU A 9 -7.84 -5.11 34.47
C LEU A 9 -9.16 -5.91 34.38
N GLU A 10 -9.39 -6.63 33.30
CA GLU A 10 -10.54 -7.53 33.13
C GLU A 10 -10.54 -8.66 34.19
N GLN A 11 -9.35 -9.12 34.62
CA GLN A 11 -9.22 -10.13 35.67
C GLN A 11 -9.74 -9.63 37.03
N PHE A 12 -9.80 -8.34 37.24
CA PHE A 12 -10.34 -7.68 38.43
C PHE A 12 -11.82 -7.30 38.32
N GLY A 13 -12.49 -7.73 37.24
CA GLY A 13 -13.91 -7.47 37.04
C GLY A 13 -14.28 -5.99 36.76
N ILE A 14 -13.32 -5.18 36.33
CA ILE A 14 -13.56 -3.75 36.03
C ILE A 14 -14.51 -3.64 34.84
N SER A 15 -15.63 -2.95 35.04
CA SER A 15 -16.63 -2.74 34.00
C SER A 15 -16.03 -2.03 32.78
N GLY A 16 -16.33 -2.51 31.56
CA GLY A 16 -15.85 -1.96 30.31
C GLY A 16 -14.47 -2.47 29.85
N SER A 17 -13.70 -3.16 30.69
CA SER A 17 -12.39 -3.70 30.31
C SER A 17 -12.49 -4.77 29.22
N GLY A 18 -13.57 -5.54 29.16
CA GLY A 18 -13.81 -6.57 28.15
C GLY A 18 -13.94 -6.02 26.72
N MET A 19 -14.33 -4.74 26.53
CA MET A 19 -14.44 -4.12 25.19
C MET A 19 -13.12 -4.14 24.43
N TRP A 20 -11.99 -4.07 25.11
CA TRP A 20 -10.66 -4.10 24.50
C TRP A 20 -10.28 -5.45 23.88
N GLY A 21 -11.05 -6.49 24.19
CA GLY A 21 -10.98 -7.80 23.52
C GLY A 21 -11.54 -7.80 22.10
N TYR A 22 -12.53 -6.93 21.83
CA TYR A 22 -13.19 -6.88 20.53
C TYR A 22 -12.34 -6.16 19.49
N ILE A 23 -12.18 -6.80 18.33
CA ILE A 23 -11.39 -6.25 17.21
C ILE A 23 -12.03 -5.00 16.65
N SER A 24 -13.35 -5.02 16.46
CA SER A 24 -14.12 -3.89 15.93
C SER A 24 -13.92 -2.61 16.74
N PHE A 25 -13.98 -2.74 18.09
CA PHE A 25 -13.73 -1.62 18.99
C PHE A 25 -12.31 -1.05 18.80
N ARG A 26 -11.29 -1.91 18.84
CA ARG A 26 -9.88 -1.50 18.68
C ARG A 26 -9.60 -0.92 17.30
N ALA A 27 -10.18 -1.49 16.26
CA ALA A 27 -10.00 -1.04 14.88
C ALA A 27 -10.60 0.37 14.67
N LEU A 28 -11.85 0.59 15.11
CA LEU A 28 -12.49 1.91 15.02
C LEU A 28 -11.76 2.95 15.87
N LEU A 29 -11.36 2.58 17.08
CA LEU A 29 -10.58 3.47 17.95
C LEU A 29 -9.22 3.80 17.32
N ALA A 30 -8.55 2.83 16.67
CA ALA A 30 -7.29 3.04 15.94
C ALA A 30 -7.48 4.03 14.78
N LEU A 31 -8.58 3.92 14.03
CA LEU A 31 -8.89 4.84 12.94
C LEU A 31 -9.08 6.27 13.46
N ILE A 32 -9.92 6.45 14.50
CA ILE A 32 -10.20 7.77 15.07
C ILE A 32 -8.94 8.38 15.67
N LEU A 33 -8.21 7.61 16.48
CA LEU A 33 -7.00 8.09 17.14
C LEU A 33 -5.91 8.48 16.12
N SER A 34 -5.74 7.66 15.08
CA SER A 34 -4.78 7.93 14.00
C SER A 34 -5.14 9.21 13.22
N LEU A 35 -6.43 9.39 12.90
CA LEU A 35 -6.93 10.59 12.23
C LEU A 35 -6.66 11.85 13.08
N VAL A 36 -7.02 11.80 14.37
CA VAL A 36 -6.83 12.93 15.31
C VAL A 36 -5.35 13.23 15.47
N ILE A 37 -4.49 12.22 15.63
CA ILE A 37 -3.04 12.42 15.73
C ILE A 37 -2.51 13.06 14.44
N SER A 38 -2.93 12.58 13.28
CA SER A 38 -2.50 13.12 11.99
C SER A 38 -2.88 14.58 11.83
N ALA A 39 -4.12 14.94 12.20
CA ALA A 39 -4.59 16.32 12.15
C ALA A 39 -3.86 17.22 13.16
N TRP A 40 -3.73 16.80 14.42
CA TRP A 40 -3.12 17.61 15.46
C TRP A 40 -1.59 17.71 15.35
N PHE A 41 -0.90 16.60 15.16
CA PHE A 41 0.56 16.53 14.99
C PHE A 41 0.97 17.17 13.67
N GLY A 42 0.16 16.98 12.60
CA GLY A 42 0.41 17.53 11.28
C GLY A 42 0.59 19.03 11.29
N GLU A 43 -0.29 19.78 11.96
CA GLU A 43 -0.17 21.23 12.05
C GLU A 43 1.17 21.68 12.69
N LYS A 44 1.51 21.06 13.82
CA LYS A 44 2.74 21.37 14.56
C LYS A 44 3.99 21.02 13.73
N PHE A 45 3.96 19.86 13.07
CA PHE A 45 5.07 19.39 12.25
C PHE A 45 5.27 20.26 11.00
N ILE A 46 4.19 20.68 10.33
CA ILE A 46 4.26 21.59 9.19
C ILE A 46 4.86 22.95 9.60
N LYS A 47 4.44 23.50 10.75
CA LYS A 47 5.03 24.75 11.30
C LYS A 47 6.52 24.56 11.57
N PHE A 48 6.93 23.44 12.15
CA PHE A 48 8.33 23.09 12.39
C PHE A 48 9.12 23.01 11.07
N LEU A 49 8.62 22.31 10.05
CA LEU A 49 9.28 22.20 8.75
C LEU A 49 9.46 23.58 8.08
N LYS A 50 8.42 24.42 8.13
CA LYS A 50 8.48 25.81 7.61
C LYS A 50 9.51 26.65 8.34
N SER A 51 9.59 26.56 9.68
CA SER A 51 10.57 27.31 10.48
C SER A 51 12.02 26.94 10.17
N LYS A 52 12.24 25.69 9.74
CA LYS A 52 13.56 25.17 9.32
C LYS A 52 13.84 25.36 7.82
N GLN A 53 12.93 26.01 7.07
CA GLN A 53 13.03 26.21 5.62
C GLN A 53 13.23 24.89 4.84
N ILE A 54 12.66 23.80 5.35
CA ILE A 54 12.70 22.48 4.74
C ILE A 54 11.65 22.44 3.62
N THR A 55 11.96 23.10 2.52
CA THR A 55 11.06 23.20 1.35
C THR A 55 11.69 22.54 0.14
N GLU A 56 10.85 22.04 -0.77
CA GLU A 56 11.33 21.46 -2.01
C GLU A 56 12.02 22.51 -2.88
N THR A 57 13.18 22.18 -3.44
CA THR A 57 13.91 23.05 -4.37
C THR A 57 13.10 23.26 -5.64
N GLN A 58 13.04 24.51 -6.12
CA GLN A 58 12.31 24.92 -7.32
C GLN A 58 12.49 23.93 -8.47
N ARG A 59 11.38 23.39 -8.97
CA ARG A 59 11.33 22.81 -10.32
C ARG A 59 11.31 23.96 -11.32
N ASP A 60 12.05 23.82 -12.43
CA ASP A 60 12.05 24.83 -13.47
C ASP A 60 10.62 25.17 -13.91
N ALA A 61 10.25 26.44 -13.91
CA ALA A 61 8.92 26.92 -14.32
C ALA A 61 8.56 26.48 -15.77
N LYS A 62 9.57 26.27 -16.61
CA LYS A 62 9.40 25.69 -17.95
C LYS A 62 8.96 24.23 -17.95
N ILE A 63 9.28 23.51 -16.89
CA ILE A 63 8.98 22.08 -16.75
C ILE A 63 7.65 21.87 -16.02
N ASP A 64 7.34 22.71 -15.04
CA ASP A 64 6.10 22.63 -14.25
C ASP A 64 5.53 24.04 -13.96
N PRO A 65 4.71 24.60 -14.86
CA PRO A 65 4.09 25.92 -14.66
C PRO A 65 3.14 25.95 -13.47
N PHE A 66 2.58 24.80 -13.06
CA PHE A 66 1.77 24.68 -11.85
C PHE A 66 2.63 24.58 -10.59
N GLY A 67 3.88 24.14 -10.71
CA GLY A 67 4.85 24.07 -9.62
C GLY A 67 5.25 25.43 -9.07
N VAL A 68 5.10 26.52 -9.85
CA VAL A 68 5.36 27.90 -9.37
C VAL A 68 4.46 28.24 -8.17
N LYS A 69 3.22 27.74 -8.13
CA LYS A 69 2.29 27.92 -7.00
C LYS A 69 2.64 27.05 -5.78
N LYS A 70 3.56 26.12 -5.92
CA LYS A 70 3.98 25.16 -4.87
C LYS A 70 5.31 25.54 -4.22
N ILE A 71 5.85 26.70 -4.55
CA ILE A 71 7.09 27.23 -3.94
C ILE A 71 6.85 27.47 -2.46
N GLY A 72 7.76 26.94 -1.62
CA GLY A 72 7.70 27.12 -0.17
C GLY A 72 6.84 26.09 0.57
N VAL A 73 6.24 25.11 -0.13
CA VAL A 73 5.57 24.00 0.52
C VAL A 73 6.62 23.00 1.05
N PRO A 74 6.58 22.65 2.35
CA PRO A 74 7.52 21.69 2.92
C PRO A 74 7.30 20.28 2.39
N SER A 75 8.38 19.51 2.28
CA SER A 75 8.39 18.08 2.01
C SER A 75 8.58 17.26 3.29
N MET A 76 8.66 15.91 3.22
CA MET A 76 8.76 14.99 4.36
C MET A 76 7.47 14.82 5.18
N GLY A 77 6.30 15.10 4.62
CA GLY A 77 5.00 14.89 5.27
C GLY A 77 4.73 13.42 5.64
N GLY A 78 5.44 12.48 5.03
CA GLY A 78 5.38 11.06 5.37
C GLY A 78 5.64 10.75 6.85
N VAL A 79 6.40 11.60 7.55
CA VAL A 79 6.62 11.46 9.01
C VAL A 79 5.29 11.57 9.77
N ILE A 80 4.39 12.47 9.34
CA ILE A 80 3.06 12.63 9.94
C ILE A 80 2.29 11.31 9.84
N ILE A 81 2.30 10.70 8.66
CA ILE A 81 1.61 9.42 8.38
C ILE A 81 2.17 8.32 9.27
N ILE A 82 3.51 8.16 9.30
CA ILE A 82 4.18 7.10 10.07
C ILE A 82 3.88 7.21 11.56
N VAL A 83 4.01 8.39 12.14
CA VAL A 83 3.73 8.65 13.56
C VAL A 83 2.25 8.35 13.88
N SER A 84 1.34 8.79 12.99
CA SER A 84 -0.10 8.60 13.16
C SER A 84 -0.53 7.14 13.01
N ILE A 85 0.22 6.30 12.32
CA ILE A 85 0.00 4.85 12.26
C ILE A 85 0.58 4.18 13.51
N LEU A 86 1.85 4.46 13.81
CA LEU A 86 2.59 3.70 14.83
C LEU A 86 2.04 3.92 16.25
N ILE A 87 1.65 5.14 16.61
CA ILE A 87 1.15 5.43 17.97
C ILE A 87 -0.11 4.61 18.27
N PRO A 88 -1.20 4.66 17.47
CA PRO A 88 -2.39 3.85 17.73
C PRO A 88 -2.11 2.35 17.68
N VAL A 89 -1.28 1.90 16.74
CA VAL A 89 -0.92 0.48 16.60
C VAL A 89 -0.19 -0.03 17.84
N LEU A 90 0.78 0.72 18.38
CA LEU A 90 1.51 0.36 19.59
C LEU A 90 0.61 0.38 20.84
N LEU A 91 -0.37 1.27 20.88
CA LEU A 91 -1.32 1.37 22.00
C LEU A 91 -2.36 0.25 21.98
N LEU A 92 -2.95 -0.04 20.81
CA LEU A 92 -4.16 -0.84 20.66
C LEU A 92 -3.91 -2.25 20.13
N GLY A 93 -2.79 -2.47 19.44
CA GLY A 93 -2.46 -3.76 18.81
C GLY A 93 -1.91 -4.79 19.79
N ARG A 94 -2.05 -6.07 19.43
CA ARG A 94 -1.41 -7.20 20.08
C ARG A 94 0.04 -7.32 19.60
N LEU A 95 0.97 -6.69 20.29
CA LEU A 95 2.37 -6.58 19.88
C LEU A 95 3.13 -7.92 19.80
N ARG A 96 2.55 -9.02 20.32
CA ARG A 96 3.10 -10.40 20.17
C ARG A 96 2.64 -11.07 18.88
N ASN A 97 1.74 -10.43 18.10
CA ASN A 97 1.26 -10.99 16.85
C ASN A 97 2.30 -10.79 15.75
N ILE A 98 2.70 -11.88 15.08
CA ILE A 98 3.75 -11.85 14.04
C ILE A 98 3.40 -10.95 12.85
N TYR A 99 2.13 -10.94 12.44
CA TYR A 99 1.68 -10.10 11.33
C TYR A 99 1.77 -8.61 11.67
N LEU A 100 1.40 -8.24 12.91
CA LEU A 100 1.51 -6.86 13.38
C LEU A 100 2.98 -6.42 13.47
N ILE A 101 3.86 -7.30 13.98
CA ILE A 101 5.30 -7.05 14.06
C ILE A 101 5.87 -6.78 12.65
N LEU A 102 5.52 -7.62 11.67
CA LEU A 102 5.96 -7.43 10.27
C LEU A 102 5.50 -6.10 9.71
N MET A 103 4.25 -5.67 9.99
CA MET A 103 3.74 -4.38 9.55
C MET A 103 4.47 -3.20 10.19
N ILE A 104 4.78 -3.29 11.50
CA ILE A 104 5.55 -2.25 12.21
C ILE A 104 6.97 -2.16 11.62
N ILE A 105 7.65 -3.30 11.46
CA ILE A 105 9.00 -3.34 10.87
C ILE A 105 8.99 -2.76 9.46
N THR A 106 8.02 -3.13 8.63
CA THR A 106 7.89 -2.59 7.26
C THR A 106 7.72 -1.08 7.27
N THR A 107 6.86 -0.57 8.15
CA THR A 107 6.59 0.88 8.27
C THR A 107 7.83 1.64 8.68
N VAL A 108 8.54 1.16 9.69
CA VAL A 108 9.77 1.81 10.19
C VAL A 108 10.90 1.71 9.17
N TRP A 109 11.10 0.54 8.56
CA TRP A 109 12.18 0.31 7.61
C TRP A 109 12.05 1.17 6.34
N LEU A 110 10.86 1.15 5.72
CA LEU A 110 10.64 1.94 4.51
C LEU A 110 10.50 3.44 4.81
N GLY A 111 9.98 3.79 5.99
CA GLY A 111 9.98 5.16 6.48
C GLY A 111 11.38 5.71 6.67
N PHE A 112 12.29 4.91 7.22
CA PHE A 112 13.70 5.26 7.33
C PHE A 112 14.38 5.38 5.96
N LEU A 113 14.15 4.43 5.05
CA LEU A 113 14.71 4.45 3.70
C LEU A 113 14.26 5.69 2.92
N GLY A 114 12.96 6.00 2.93
CA GLY A 114 12.42 7.19 2.27
C GLY A 114 12.86 8.47 2.97
N GLY A 115 12.94 8.46 4.32
CA GLY A 115 13.44 9.58 5.10
C GLY A 115 14.90 9.92 4.81
N LEU A 116 15.75 8.92 4.58
CA LEU A 116 17.13 9.12 4.11
C LEU A 116 17.17 9.78 2.73
N ASP A 117 16.29 9.38 1.82
CA ASP A 117 16.21 9.97 0.49
C ASP A 117 15.82 11.46 0.56
N ASP A 118 14.73 11.75 1.28
CA ASP A 118 14.25 13.11 1.47
C ASP A 118 15.28 13.98 2.20
N PHE A 119 15.96 13.41 3.19
CA PHE A 119 17.05 14.10 3.91
C PHE A 119 18.20 14.48 2.98
N ILE A 120 18.64 13.57 2.10
CA ILE A 120 19.71 13.85 1.12
C ILE A 120 19.27 14.93 0.14
N LYS A 121 18.03 14.86 -0.36
CA LYS A 121 17.47 15.86 -1.29
C LYS A 121 17.45 17.26 -0.69
N ILE A 122 17.04 17.36 0.56
CA ILE A 122 16.82 18.65 1.23
C ILE A 122 18.12 19.20 1.80
N PHE A 123 18.78 18.44 2.69
CA PHE A 123 19.93 18.96 3.46
C PHE A 123 21.24 18.96 2.67
N ARG A 124 21.44 18.00 1.77
CA ARG A 124 22.62 17.99 0.88
C ARG A 124 22.35 18.69 -0.46
N ARG A 125 21.16 19.26 -0.66
CA ARG A 125 20.74 19.93 -1.90
C ARG A 125 20.99 19.09 -3.17
N ASN A 126 21.01 17.78 -3.02
CA ASN A 126 21.20 16.85 -4.13
C ASN A 126 19.84 16.45 -4.68
N LYS A 127 19.44 17.02 -5.84
CA LYS A 127 18.14 16.77 -6.48
C LYS A 127 17.89 15.29 -6.83
N GLU A 128 18.95 14.49 -7.00
CA GLU A 128 18.83 13.06 -7.31
C GLU A 128 18.49 12.21 -6.09
N GLY A 129 18.75 12.71 -4.87
CA GLY A 129 18.53 11.99 -3.63
C GLY A 129 19.40 10.74 -3.49
N LEU A 130 18.83 9.69 -2.92
CA LEU A 130 19.47 8.39 -2.81
C LEU A 130 19.48 7.69 -4.18
N LYS A 131 20.64 7.22 -4.63
CA LYS A 131 20.73 6.48 -5.89
C LYS A 131 19.74 5.32 -5.92
N GLY A 132 19.00 5.16 -7.02
CA GLY A 132 17.92 4.17 -7.15
C GLY A 132 18.30 2.74 -6.75
N LYS A 133 19.57 2.34 -6.94
CA LYS A 133 20.09 1.03 -6.50
C LYS A 133 19.90 0.79 -5.00
N TYR A 134 20.18 1.79 -4.17
CA TYR A 134 20.04 1.67 -2.70
C TYR A 134 18.58 1.60 -2.26
N LYS A 135 17.68 2.32 -2.95
CA LYS A 135 16.23 2.20 -2.73
C LYS A 135 15.76 0.76 -3.00
N ILE A 136 16.17 0.20 -4.14
CA ILE A 136 15.83 -1.18 -4.50
C ILE A 136 16.40 -2.16 -3.48
N VAL A 137 17.66 -2.02 -3.05
CA VAL A 137 18.25 -2.87 -2.02
C VAL A 137 17.44 -2.83 -0.72
N GLY A 138 17.03 -1.64 -0.27
CA GLY A 138 16.19 -1.51 0.92
C GLY A 138 14.82 -2.17 0.78
N GLN A 139 14.18 -2.05 -0.38
CA GLN A 139 12.89 -2.70 -0.68
C GLN A 139 13.02 -4.22 -0.78
N VAL A 140 14.07 -4.71 -1.45
CA VAL A 140 14.39 -6.15 -1.54
C VAL A 140 14.66 -6.73 -0.16
N SER A 141 15.41 -6.01 0.69
CA SER A 141 15.72 -6.46 2.05
C SER A 141 14.46 -6.66 2.89
N ILE A 142 13.53 -5.71 2.90
CA ILE A 142 12.29 -5.87 3.66
C ILE A 142 11.39 -6.96 3.05
N GLY A 143 11.30 -7.06 1.73
CA GLY A 143 10.56 -8.13 1.07
C GLY A 143 11.12 -9.51 1.41
N LEU A 144 12.46 -9.64 1.47
CA LEU A 144 13.14 -10.86 1.90
C LEU A 144 12.84 -11.20 3.36
N ILE A 145 12.94 -10.24 4.28
CA ILE A 145 12.63 -10.42 5.70
C ILE A 145 11.19 -10.90 5.87
N VAL A 146 10.23 -10.24 5.22
CA VAL A 146 8.81 -10.61 5.28
C VAL A 146 8.60 -12.03 4.76
N GLY A 147 9.12 -12.35 3.57
CA GLY A 147 8.97 -13.67 2.95
C GLY A 147 9.59 -14.78 3.81
N LEU A 148 10.79 -14.56 4.35
CA LEU A 148 11.46 -15.53 5.22
C LEU A 148 10.73 -15.72 6.56
N VAL A 149 10.22 -14.65 7.19
CA VAL A 149 9.47 -14.75 8.43
C VAL A 149 8.15 -15.49 8.22
N LEU A 150 7.43 -15.24 7.13
CA LEU A 150 6.21 -15.97 6.79
C LEU A 150 6.49 -17.44 6.51
N TRP A 151 7.63 -17.77 5.93
CA TRP A 151 8.06 -19.16 5.75
C TRP A 151 8.49 -19.81 7.06
N ALA A 152 9.32 -19.16 7.87
CA ALA A 152 9.96 -19.79 9.03
C ALA A 152 9.05 -19.85 10.26
N SER A 153 8.23 -18.81 10.52
CA SER A 153 7.45 -18.70 11.74
C SER A 153 6.41 -19.82 11.91
N PRO A 154 6.37 -20.51 13.05
CA PRO A 154 5.35 -21.53 13.36
C PRO A 154 3.96 -20.94 13.59
N ASP A 155 3.86 -19.63 13.86
CA ASP A 155 2.60 -18.93 14.12
C ASP A 155 1.83 -18.61 12.83
N VAL A 156 2.51 -18.68 11.67
CA VAL A 156 1.90 -18.47 10.36
C VAL A 156 1.25 -19.76 9.90
N LYS A 157 -0.05 -19.84 10.08
CA LYS A 157 -0.88 -21.01 9.73
C LYS A 157 -2.17 -20.56 9.07
N MET A 158 -2.74 -21.40 8.20
CA MET A 158 -4.02 -21.15 7.56
C MET A 158 -4.85 -22.42 7.44
N ASN A 159 -6.16 -22.25 7.29
CA ASN A 159 -7.11 -23.32 7.03
C ASN A 159 -7.76 -23.08 5.66
N GLU A 160 -7.68 -24.07 4.78
CA GLU A 160 -8.09 -23.96 3.39
C GLU A 160 -9.44 -24.58 3.08
N ASN A 161 -9.84 -25.64 3.77
CA ASN A 161 -11.03 -26.41 3.44
C ASN A 161 -12.12 -26.19 4.48
N LEU A 162 -12.72 -25.00 4.45
CA LEU A 162 -13.90 -24.69 5.25
C LEU A 162 -15.14 -25.02 4.42
N THR A 163 -15.95 -25.99 4.84
CA THR A 163 -17.23 -26.29 4.23
C THR A 163 -18.37 -25.81 5.10
N VAL A 164 -19.34 -25.17 4.49
CA VAL A 164 -20.60 -24.79 5.14
C VAL A 164 -21.57 -25.94 4.92
N GLN A 165 -22.02 -26.60 6.00
CA GLN A 165 -23.12 -27.57 5.95
C GLN A 165 -24.37 -26.94 6.57
N ARG A 166 -25.53 -27.19 5.96
CA ARG A 166 -26.84 -26.87 6.56
C ARG A 166 -27.23 -27.98 7.51
N GLN A 167 -27.25 -27.68 8.82
CA GLN A 167 -27.79 -28.55 9.85
C GLN A 167 -28.99 -27.86 10.48
N ASN A 168 -30.15 -28.54 10.47
CA ASN A 168 -31.41 -27.99 11.02
C ASN A 168 -31.82 -26.60 10.53
N GLY A 169 -31.60 -26.33 9.23
CA GLY A 169 -31.95 -25.02 8.64
C GLY A 169 -30.95 -23.88 8.92
N GLN A 170 -29.95 -24.12 9.77
CA GLN A 170 -28.89 -23.17 10.06
C GLN A 170 -27.60 -23.56 9.31
N GLU A 171 -26.91 -22.57 8.79
CA GLU A 171 -25.60 -22.78 8.19
C GLU A 171 -24.54 -22.95 9.29
N VAL A 172 -24.09 -24.16 9.49
CA VAL A 172 -23.02 -24.49 10.43
C VAL A 172 -21.72 -24.69 9.66
N VAL A 173 -20.69 -23.96 10.04
CA VAL A 173 -19.37 -24.16 9.47
C VAL A 173 -18.78 -25.44 10.02
N VAL A 174 -18.75 -26.49 9.23
CA VAL A 174 -18.09 -27.73 9.61
C VAL A 174 -16.60 -27.56 9.37
N LYS A 175 -15.87 -27.47 10.47
CA LYS A 175 -14.42 -27.67 10.41
C LYS A 175 -14.18 -29.14 9.99
N HIS A 176 -13.91 -29.37 8.71
CA HIS A 176 -13.12 -30.57 8.45
C HIS A 176 -11.84 -30.43 9.28
N ARG A 177 -11.45 -31.47 10.01
CA ARG A 177 -10.30 -31.58 10.91
C ARG A 177 -8.94 -31.27 10.24
N ALA A 178 -8.88 -30.29 9.35
CA ALA A 178 -7.63 -29.78 8.80
C ALA A 178 -6.95 -28.99 9.90
N VAL A 179 -5.96 -29.60 10.53
CA VAL A 179 -5.00 -28.93 11.39
C VAL A 179 -4.47 -27.73 10.59
N ALA A 180 -4.54 -26.53 11.16
CA ALA A 180 -3.99 -25.33 10.52
C ALA A 180 -2.55 -25.59 10.12
N HIS A 181 -2.22 -25.48 8.87
CA HIS A 181 -0.91 -25.78 8.30
C HIS A 181 -0.36 -24.59 7.51
N LYS A 182 0.92 -24.63 7.21
CA LYS A 182 1.53 -23.68 6.28
C LYS A 182 1.10 -24.00 4.86
N SER A 183 0.63 -23.00 4.11
CA SER A 183 0.21 -23.18 2.75
C SER A 183 0.98 -22.25 1.81
N LEU A 184 1.22 -22.73 0.59
CA LEU A 184 1.80 -22.00 -0.53
C LEU A 184 0.72 -21.50 -1.50
N LYS A 185 -0.54 -21.57 -1.09
CA LYS A 185 -1.64 -21.11 -1.94
C LYS A 185 -1.88 -19.62 -1.75
N THR A 186 -2.19 -18.98 -2.85
CA THR A 186 -2.62 -17.58 -2.89
C THR A 186 -3.92 -17.45 -3.67
N THR A 187 -4.67 -16.39 -3.40
CA THR A 187 -5.93 -16.12 -4.09
C THR A 187 -5.66 -15.52 -5.47
N ILE A 188 -6.23 -16.15 -6.52
CA ILE A 188 -6.19 -15.65 -7.88
C ILE A 188 -7.59 -15.14 -8.30
N PRO A 189 -7.69 -13.95 -8.93
CA PRO A 189 -8.98 -13.41 -9.38
C PRO A 189 -9.53 -14.21 -10.56
N PHE A 190 -10.85 -14.26 -10.72
CA PHE A 190 -11.59 -14.80 -11.87
C PHE A 190 -11.41 -16.30 -12.17
N VAL A 191 -10.75 -17.07 -11.30
CA VAL A 191 -10.53 -18.52 -11.52
C VAL A 191 -11.36 -19.32 -10.55
N LYS A 192 -12.02 -20.38 -11.05
CA LYS A 192 -12.80 -21.31 -10.23
C LYS A 192 -11.88 -21.95 -9.16
N GLY A 193 -12.31 -21.89 -7.89
CA GLY A 193 -11.53 -22.40 -6.77
C GLY A 193 -10.53 -21.40 -6.19
N HIS A 194 -10.34 -20.23 -6.81
CA HIS A 194 -9.58 -19.05 -6.33
C HIS A 194 -8.16 -19.30 -5.82
N ASN A 195 -7.57 -20.49 -5.99
CA ASN A 195 -6.30 -20.85 -5.38
C ASN A 195 -5.24 -21.19 -6.42
N LEU A 196 -4.15 -20.44 -6.40
CA LEU A 196 -2.91 -20.76 -7.07
C LEU A 196 -1.92 -21.32 -6.05
N ASP A 197 -1.40 -22.50 -6.29
CA ASP A 197 -0.40 -23.14 -5.44
C ASP A 197 0.98 -22.98 -6.07
N TYR A 198 1.87 -22.26 -5.41
CA TYR A 198 3.24 -22.05 -5.88
C TYR A 198 4.01 -23.36 -6.03
N SER A 199 3.68 -24.39 -5.24
CA SER A 199 4.31 -25.71 -5.38
C SER A 199 3.91 -26.42 -6.69
N ARG A 200 2.70 -26.15 -7.20
CA ARG A 200 2.26 -26.69 -8.51
C ARG A 200 2.99 -26.03 -9.66
N ILE A 201 3.28 -24.73 -9.58
CA ILE A 201 4.08 -24.04 -10.61
C ILE A 201 5.46 -24.69 -10.68
N MET A 202 6.02 -25.09 -9.54
CA MET A 202 7.34 -25.72 -9.41
C MET A 202 7.31 -27.25 -9.52
N SER A 203 6.25 -27.83 -10.11
CA SER A 203 6.11 -29.29 -10.25
C SER A 203 7.25 -29.96 -11.02
N PHE A 204 7.91 -29.22 -11.93
CA PHE A 204 9.08 -29.68 -12.67
C PHE A 204 10.30 -29.98 -11.79
N CYS A 205 10.36 -29.45 -10.55
CA CYS A 205 11.41 -29.74 -9.56
C CYS A 205 11.23 -31.09 -8.86
N GLY A 206 10.23 -31.91 -9.22
CA GLY A 206 9.99 -33.25 -8.68
C GLY A 206 9.84 -33.25 -7.15
N LYS A 207 10.70 -33.99 -6.44
CA LYS A 207 10.66 -34.10 -4.96
C LYS A 207 10.92 -32.80 -4.22
N TYR A 208 11.56 -31.82 -4.86
CA TYR A 208 11.87 -30.52 -4.27
C TYR A 208 10.80 -29.44 -4.53
N LYS A 209 9.65 -29.79 -5.15
CA LYS A 209 8.58 -28.85 -5.53
C LYS A 209 8.13 -27.93 -4.40
N THR A 210 8.03 -28.43 -3.17
CA THR A 210 7.60 -27.63 -2.00
C THR A 210 8.66 -26.61 -1.58
N ALA A 211 9.94 -27.01 -1.54
CA ALA A 211 11.04 -26.10 -1.25
C ALA A 211 11.17 -25.02 -2.34
N ALA A 212 11.10 -25.41 -3.61
CA ALA A 212 11.10 -24.48 -4.74
C ALA A 212 9.88 -23.55 -4.72
N GLY A 213 8.71 -24.03 -4.29
CA GLY A 213 7.50 -23.23 -4.09
C GLY A 213 7.71 -22.13 -3.04
N TRP A 214 8.38 -22.43 -1.92
CA TRP A 214 8.71 -21.42 -0.91
C TRP A 214 9.72 -20.39 -1.41
N ILE A 215 10.72 -20.80 -2.17
CA ILE A 215 11.65 -19.87 -2.82
C ILE A 215 10.89 -18.94 -3.77
N LEU A 216 9.99 -19.48 -4.58
CA LEU A 216 9.15 -18.68 -5.48
C LEU A 216 8.26 -17.70 -4.70
N PHE A 217 7.66 -18.13 -3.58
CA PHE A 217 6.85 -17.27 -2.71
C PHE A 217 7.68 -16.08 -2.16
N VAL A 218 8.91 -16.33 -1.70
CA VAL A 218 9.81 -15.27 -1.24
C VAL A 218 10.16 -14.31 -2.37
N ILE A 219 10.45 -14.81 -3.56
CA ILE A 219 10.72 -14.00 -4.76
C ILE A 219 9.49 -13.13 -5.11
N MET A 220 8.29 -13.72 -5.08
CA MET A 220 7.04 -12.98 -5.31
C MET A 220 6.80 -11.92 -4.25
N THR A 221 7.10 -12.21 -2.99
CA THR A 221 7.02 -11.21 -1.90
C THR A 221 7.94 -10.02 -2.17
N ILE A 222 9.19 -10.27 -2.53
CA ILE A 222 10.16 -9.21 -2.88
C ILE A 222 9.63 -8.38 -4.06
N LEU A 223 9.17 -9.05 -5.11
CA LEU A 223 8.63 -8.40 -6.30
C LEU A 223 7.43 -7.50 -5.97
N VAL A 224 6.48 -8.02 -5.20
CA VAL A 224 5.26 -7.29 -4.78
C VAL A 224 5.63 -6.06 -3.97
N VAL A 225 6.45 -6.21 -2.93
CA VAL A 225 6.86 -5.09 -2.06
C VAL A 225 7.58 -4.02 -2.88
N THR A 226 8.51 -4.43 -3.74
CA THR A 226 9.27 -3.51 -4.59
C THR A 226 8.37 -2.81 -5.61
N ALA A 227 7.51 -3.55 -6.31
CA ALA A 227 6.64 -3.00 -7.35
C ALA A 227 5.60 -2.02 -6.78
N VAL A 228 4.93 -2.39 -5.67
CA VAL A 228 3.89 -1.55 -5.08
C VAL A 228 4.50 -0.32 -4.40
N SER A 229 5.65 -0.46 -3.73
CA SER A 229 6.36 0.66 -3.12
C SER A 229 6.80 1.70 -4.15
N ASN A 230 7.39 1.26 -5.27
CA ASN A 230 7.74 2.18 -6.36
C ASN A 230 6.51 2.72 -7.10
N GLY A 231 5.44 1.91 -7.26
CA GLY A 231 4.19 2.35 -7.86
C GLY A 231 3.50 3.46 -7.05
N ALA A 232 3.47 3.33 -5.73
CA ALA A 232 2.97 4.38 -4.83
C ALA A 232 3.83 5.66 -4.92
N ASN A 233 5.15 5.52 -5.01
CA ASN A 233 6.06 6.65 -5.16
C ASN A 233 5.84 7.39 -6.49
N LEU A 234 5.62 6.68 -7.59
CA LEU A 234 5.26 7.29 -8.87
C LEU A 234 3.87 7.94 -8.86
N ASN A 235 2.96 7.46 -8.02
CA ASN A 235 1.62 8.03 -7.85
C ASN A 235 1.61 9.30 -6.98
N ASP A 236 2.71 9.61 -6.28
CA ASP A 236 2.85 10.84 -5.46
C ASP A 236 3.29 12.04 -6.31
N GLY A 237 2.62 12.27 -7.43
CA GLY A 237 2.92 13.37 -8.36
C GLY A 237 1.95 14.56 -8.29
N MET A 238 0.82 14.42 -7.59
CA MET A 238 -0.21 15.44 -7.45
C MET A 238 -0.76 15.50 -6.03
N ASP A 239 -1.22 16.70 -5.64
CA ASP A 239 -1.79 16.97 -4.32
C ASP A 239 -2.94 16.01 -3.99
N GLY A 240 -2.81 15.27 -2.88
CA GLY A 240 -3.81 14.33 -2.38
C GLY A 240 -3.98 13.03 -3.16
N MET A 241 -3.30 12.85 -4.31
CA MET A 241 -3.55 11.71 -5.19
C MET A 241 -3.09 10.40 -4.57
N CYS A 242 -1.83 10.32 -4.13
CA CYS A 242 -1.28 9.12 -3.52
C CYS A 242 -1.98 8.78 -2.19
N ALA A 243 -2.18 9.77 -1.33
CA ALA A 243 -2.84 9.58 -0.04
C ALA A 243 -4.29 9.08 -0.18
N GLY A 244 -5.06 9.67 -1.10
CA GLY A 244 -6.46 9.28 -1.32
C GLY A 244 -6.61 7.91 -1.98
N ASN A 245 -5.84 7.63 -3.04
CA ASN A 245 -5.82 6.30 -3.66
C ASN A 245 -5.44 5.22 -2.63
N SER A 246 -4.40 5.48 -1.83
CA SER A 246 -3.93 4.54 -0.81
C SER A 246 -4.92 4.35 0.33
N ALA A 247 -5.67 5.38 0.73
CA ALA A 247 -6.73 5.23 1.72
C ALA A 247 -7.84 4.30 1.23
N ILE A 248 -8.27 4.43 -0.03
CA ILE A 248 -9.27 3.56 -0.65
C ILE A 248 -8.76 2.11 -0.74
N ILE A 249 -7.51 1.92 -1.19
CA ILE A 249 -6.84 0.60 -1.21
C ILE A 249 -6.76 0.02 0.20
N GLY A 250 -6.42 0.85 1.20
CA GLY A 250 -6.34 0.47 2.59
C GLY A 250 -7.66 -0.02 3.17
N VAL A 251 -8.78 0.63 2.83
CA VAL A 251 -10.13 0.16 3.20
C VAL A 251 -10.39 -1.22 2.62
N ALA A 252 -10.11 -1.44 1.33
CA ALA A 252 -10.31 -2.74 0.69
C ALA A 252 -9.46 -3.83 1.34
N LEU A 253 -8.17 -3.58 1.60
CA LEU A 253 -7.30 -4.53 2.30
C LEU A 253 -7.74 -4.79 3.74
N GLY A 254 -8.23 -3.78 4.45
CA GLY A 254 -8.83 -3.93 5.78
C GLY A 254 -10.06 -4.86 5.77
N ILE A 255 -10.95 -4.71 4.78
CA ILE A 255 -12.09 -5.61 4.57
C ILE A 255 -11.61 -7.03 4.26
N LEU A 256 -10.63 -7.19 3.35
CA LEU A 256 -10.07 -8.49 2.99
C LEU A 256 -9.40 -9.18 4.20
N ALA A 257 -8.69 -8.43 5.03
CA ALA A 257 -8.09 -8.94 6.27
C ALA A 257 -9.16 -9.36 7.28
N TYR A 258 -10.22 -8.56 7.44
CA TYR A 258 -11.33 -8.86 8.33
C TYR A 258 -12.03 -10.16 7.92
N VAL A 259 -12.38 -10.29 6.65
CA VAL A 259 -13.05 -11.47 6.12
C VAL A 259 -12.17 -12.72 6.23
N SER A 260 -10.86 -12.60 5.96
CA SER A 260 -9.90 -13.71 6.11
C SER A 260 -9.65 -14.10 7.57
N SER A 261 -9.94 -13.20 8.52
CA SER A 261 -9.78 -13.44 9.96
C SER A 261 -10.99 -14.10 10.64
N HIS A 262 -12.13 -14.18 9.95
CA HIS A 262 -13.39 -14.73 10.46
C HIS A 262 -13.75 -16.02 9.74
N ILE A 263 -13.88 -17.10 10.50
CA ILE A 263 -14.12 -18.43 9.93
C ILE A 263 -15.42 -18.53 9.12
N GLN A 264 -16.49 -17.86 9.57
CA GLN A 264 -17.79 -17.85 8.88
C GLN A 264 -17.73 -17.11 7.56
N PHE A 265 -17.12 -15.91 7.53
CA PHE A 265 -16.95 -15.14 6.29
C PHE A 265 -15.98 -15.81 5.33
N ALA A 266 -14.89 -16.37 5.84
CA ALA A 266 -13.93 -17.10 5.01
C ALA A 266 -14.59 -18.33 4.35
N ALA A 267 -15.39 -19.09 5.10
CA ALA A 267 -16.16 -20.21 4.57
C ALA A 267 -17.22 -19.77 3.55
N TYR A 268 -17.98 -18.70 3.84
CA TYR A 268 -19.02 -18.18 2.94
C TYR A 268 -18.44 -17.69 1.60
N LEU A 269 -17.27 -17.05 1.62
CA LEU A 269 -16.59 -16.55 0.43
C LEU A 269 -15.66 -17.59 -0.20
N ASN A 270 -15.52 -18.77 0.42
CA ASN A 270 -14.60 -19.82 -0.03
C ASN A 270 -13.15 -19.33 -0.19
N ILE A 271 -12.68 -18.56 0.80
CA ILE A 271 -11.31 -18.06 0.88
C ILE A 271 -10.58 -18.68 2.07
N MET A 272 -9.26 -18.53 2.08
CA MET A 272 -8.43 -19.01 3.18
C MET A 272 -8.74 -18.27 4.48
N TYR A 273 -8.95 -19.03 5.56
CA TYR A 273 -9.01 -18.50 6.92
C TYR A 273 -7.59 -18.42 7.50
N ILE A 274 -7.19 -17.23 7.91
CA ILE A 274 -5.86 -16.95 8.44
C ILE A 274 -5.98 -16.53 9.92
N PRO A 275 -5.77 -17.45 10.86
CA PRO A 275 -5.81 -17.12 12.29
C PRO A 275 -4.80 -16.02 12.61
N GLY A 276 -5.20 -15.06 13.44
CA GLY A 276 -4.32 -13.96 13.85
C GLY A 276 -4.25 -12.77 12.89
N SER A 277 -4.73 -12.88 11.64
CA SER A 277 -4.77 -11.76 10.70
C SER A 277 -5.72 -10.63 11.12
N GLN A 278 -6.50 -10.83 12.17
CA GLN A 278 -7.37 -9.82 12.77
C GLN A 278 -6.61 -8.57 13.26
N GLU A 279 -5.35 -8.69 13.69
CA GLU A 279 -4.55 -7.55 14.10
C GLU A 279 -4.16 -6.66 12.91
N LEU A 280 -4.15 -7.22 11.70
CA LEU A 280 -3.98 -6.46 10.46
C LEU A 280 -5.15 -5.49 10.24
N VAL A 281 -6.37 -5.84 10.67
CA VAL A 281 -7.54 -4.93 10.59
C VAL A 281 -7.31 -3.69 11.45
N VAL A 282 -6.79 -3.85 12.66
CA VAL A 282 -6.46 -2.72 13.55
C VAL A 282 -5.40 -1.84 12.91
N PHE A 283 -4.37 -2.46 12.31
CA PHE A 283 -3.32 -1.73 11.60
C PHE A 283 -3.86 -0.97 10.38
N MET A 284 -4.69 -1.63 9.55
CA MET A 284 -5.25 -1.00 8.35
C MET A 284 -6.22 0.13 8.68
N CYS A 285 -6.96 0.04 9.78
CA CYS A 285 -7.78 1.14 10.27
C CYS A 285 -6.93 2.34 10.71
N ALA A 286 -5.81 2.12 11.42
CA ALA A 286 -4.85 3.16 11.74
C ALA A 286 -4.23 3.78 10.48
N PHE A 287 -3.88 2.95 9.49
CA PHE A 287 -3.36 3.38 8.19
C PHE A 287 -4.35 4.29 7.45
N VAL A 288 -5.60 3.89 7.34
CA VAL A 288 -6.65 4.68 6.69
C VAL A 288 -6.89 5.99 7.44
N GLY A 289 -6.99 5.95 8.77
CA GLY A 289 -7.14 7.14 9.62
C GLY A 289 -5.99 8.13 9.45
N ALA A 290 -4.74 7.64 9.39
CA ALA A 290 -3.55 8.48 9.16
C ALA A 290 -3.60 9.16 7.80
N LEU A 291 -4.00 8.43 6.74
CA LEU A 291 -4.07 8.99 5.40
C LEU A 291 -5.19 10.01 5.24
N ILE A 292 -6.37 9.75 5.82
CA ILE A 292 -7.48 10.72 5.81
C ILE A 292 -7.08 11.98 6.59
N GLY A 293 -6.46 11.82 7.76
CA GLY A 293 -5.96 12.96 8.52
C GLY A 293 -4.83 13.74 7.81
N PHE A 294 -3.96 13.04 7.06
CA PHE A 294 -2.93 13.67 6.24
C PHE A 294 -3.52 14.43 5.05
N LEU A 295 -4.60 13.93 4.43
CA LEU A 295 -5.32 14.61 3.36
C LEU A 295 -5.84 15.99 3.78
N TRP A 296 -6.08 16.23 5.06
CA TRP A 296 -6.47 17.55 5.56
C TRP A 296 -5.47 18.64 5.16
N TYR A 297 -4.19 18.29 5.07
CA TYR A 297 -3.10 19.19 4.71
C TYR A 297 -2.58 18.99 3.30
N ASN A 298 -2.71 17.79 2.75
CA ASN A 298 -2.15 17.41 1.45
C ASN A 298 -3.14 17.55 0.29
N ALA A 299 -4.47 17.73 0.56
CA ALA A 299 -5.44 18.04 -0.49
C ALA A 299 -5.12 19.37 -1.16
N TYR A 300 -5.47 19.50 -2.45
CA TYR A 300 -5.19 20.70 -3.24
C TYR A 300 -5.89 21.95 -2.66
N PRO A 301 -5.17 23.08 -2.46
CA PRO A 301 -3.72 23.28 -2.60
C PRO A 301 -2.96 22.73 -1.39
N ALA A 302 -1.97 21.85 -1.63
CA ALA A 302 -1.25 21.17 -0.56
C ALA A 302 -0.44 22.13 0.31
N GLN A 303 -0.49 21.92 1.63
CA GLN A 303 0.30 22.63 2.62
C GLN A 303 1.59 21.88 2.99
N VAL A 304 1.69 20.61 2.63
CA VAL A 304 2.83 19.71 2.83
C VAL A 304 2.83 18.62 1.77
N PHE A 305 4.00 18.29 1.25
CA PHE A 305 4.19 17.12 0.37
C PHE A 305 4.58 15.91 1.16
N MET A 306 4.11 14.73 0.68
CA MET A 306 4.34 13.45 1.32
C MET A 306 5.84 13.09 1.33
N GLY A 307 6.49 13.21 0.18
CA GLY A 307 7.86 12.81 -0.05
C GLY A 307 8.05 11.29 -0.14
N ASP A 308 9.29 10.87 -0.39
CA ASP A 308 9.65 9.46 -0.47
C ASP A 308 9.49 8.75 0.87
N THR A 309 9.61 9.49 2.00
CA THR A 309 9.32 9.00 3.36
C THR A 309 7.93 8.39 3.46
N GLY A 310 6.92 9.06 2.90
CA GLY A 310 5.54 8.60 2.96
C GLY A 310 5.20 7.60 1.86
N SER A 311 5.51 7.93 0.62
CA SER A 311 5.06 7.15 -0.54
C SER A 311 5.66 5.74 -0.59
N LEU A 312 6.97 5.58 -0.30
CA LEU A 312 7.60 4.26 -0.22
C LEU A 312 7.01 3.43 0.92
N THR A 313 6.76 4.06 2.09
CA THR A 313 6.16 3.40 3.25
C THR A 313 4.75 2.91 2.96
N ILE A 314 3.91 3.76 2.39
CA ILE A 314 2.53 3.44 2.01
C ILE A 314 2.49 2.24 1.07
N GLY A 315 3.29 2.27 0.00
CA GLY A 315 3.34 1.18 -0.96
C GLY A 315 3.83 -0.13 -0.34
N GLY A 316 4.81 -0.08 0.56
CA GLY A 316 5.28 -1.24 1.30
C GLY A 316 4.23 -1.81 2.25
N ILE A 317 3.50 -0.95 2.99
CA ILE A 317 2.38 -1.35 3.84
C ILE A 317 1.32 -2.10 3.02
N ILE A 318 0.93 -1.55 1.86
CA ILE A 318 -0.04 -2.17 0.96
C ILE A 318 0.46 -3.53 0.47
N GLY A 319 1.70 -3.60 -0.02
CA GLY A 319 2.30 -4.83 -0.54
C GLY A 319 2.40 -5.92 0.51
N VAL A 320 2.95 -5.61 1.69
CA VAL A 320 3.12 -6.57 2.78
C VAL A 320 1.78 -7.02 3.35
N SER A 321 0.79 -6.11 3.47
CA SER A 321 -0.57 -6.47 3.91
C SER A 321 -1.19 -7.52 2.99
N ALA A 322 -1.08 -7.35 1.67
CA ALA A 322 -1.64 -8.28 0.70
C ALA A 322 -0.95 -9.64 0.73
N VAL A 323 0.38 -9.67 0.92
CA VAL A 323 1.16 -10.92 1.06
C VAL A 323 0.77 -11.66 2.34
N ILE A 324 0.62 -10.96 3.48
CA ILE A 324 0.21 -11.58 4.76
C ILE A 324 -1.14 -12.29 4.63
N ILE A 325 -2.08 -11.72 3.90
CA ILE A 325 -3.41 -12.33 3.71
C ILE A 325 -3.49 -13.23 2.47
N HIS A 326 -2.36 -13.52 1.82
CA HIS A 326 -2.27 -14.32 0.60
C HIS A 326 -3.21 -13.85 -0.52
N LYS A 327 -3.17 -12.52 -0.78
CA LYS A 327 -3.97 -11.86 -1.81
C LYS A 327 -3.12 -10.95 -2.71
N GLU A 328 -1.84 -11.25 -2.81
CA GLU A 328 -0.88 -10.50 -3.60
C GLU A 328 -1.23 -10.46 -5.09
N LEU A 329 -1.87 -11.52 -5.61
CA LEU A 329 -2.32 -11.57 -7.01
C LEU A 329 -3.58 -10.74 -7.29
N LEU A 330 -4.24 -10.20 -6.27
CA LEU A 330 -5.32 -9.22 -6.43
C LEU A 330 -4.78 -7.79 -6.59
N LEU A 331 -3.54 -7.53 -6.19
CA LEU A 331 -2.94 -6.18 -6.25
C LEU A 331 -2.88 -5.57 -7.66
N PRO A 332 -2.64 -6.32 -8.76
CA PRO A 332 -2.72 -5.74 -10.09
C PRO A 332 -4.07 -5.07 -10.40
N ILE A 333 -5.16 -5.57 -9.82
CA ILE A 333 -6.49 -4.94 -9.95
C ILE A 333 -6.63 -3.84 -8.91
N LEU A 334 -6.42 -4.14 -7.63
CA LEU A 334 -6.63 -3.22 -6.51
C LEU A 334 -5.74 -1.96 -6.62
N CYS A 335 -4.46 -2.15 -6.95
CA CYS A 335 -3.49 -1.09 -7.18
C CYS A 335 -3.33 -0.75 -8.67
N GLY A 336 -4.36 -0.98 -9.50
CA GLY A 336 -4.29 -0.82 -10.94
C GLY A 336 -3.80 0.57 -11.38
N ILE A 337 -4.13 1.61 -10.61
CA ILE A 337 -3.59 2.97 -10.86
C ILE A 337 -2.07 2.99 -10.71
N PHE A 338 -1.49 2.40 -9.65
CA PHE A 338 -0.04 2.37 -9.44
C PHE A 338 0.67 1.60 -10.57
N PHE A 339 0.05 0.50 -11.03
CA PHE A 339 0.58 -0.28 -12.15
C PHE A 339 0.53 0.49 -13.46
N VAL A 340 -0.59 1.18 -13.76
CA VAL A 340 -0.75 1.99 -14.98
C VAL A 340 0.25 3.15 -14.99
N GLU A 341 0.45 3.83 -13.85
CA GLU A 341 1.46 4.89 -13.70
C GLU A 341 2.86 4.35 -14.01
N SER A 342 3.24 3.25 -13.36
CA SER A 342 4.55 2.61 -13.56
C SER A 342 4.73 2.12 -14.99
N LEU A 343 3.72 1.47 -15.55
CA LEU A 343 3.74 0.95 -16.93
C LEU A 343 3.88 2.08 -17.94
N SER A 344 3.20 3.21 -17.72
CA SER A 344 3.30 4.38 -18.59
C SER A 344 4.74 4.91 -18.71
N VAL A 345 5.49 4.90 -17.60
CA VAL A 345 6.90 5.30 -17.57
C VAL A 345 7.77 4.29 -18.29
N ILE A 346 7.60 3.00 -18.01
CA ILE A 346 8.40 1.91 -18.62
C ILE A 346 8.23 1.94 -20.15
N VAL A 347 6.98 1.95 -20.61
CA VAL A 347 6.66 1.94 -22.06
C VAL A 347 7.17 3.20 -22.74
N GLN A 348 7.03 4.37 -22.09
CA GLN A 348 7.55 5.65 -22.61
C GLN A 348 9.07 5.61 -22.78
N VAL A 349 9.80 5.17 -21.76
CA VAL A 349 11.27 5.10 -21.79
C VAL A 349 11.73 4.11 -22.87
N TRP A 350 11.08 2.96 -22.96
CA TRP A 350 11.38 1.96 -24.00
C TRP A 350 11.17 2.54 -25.42
N TYR A 351 10.01 3.14 -25.65
CA TYR A 351 9.66 3.73 -26.96
C TYR A 351 10.58 4.91 -27.34
N TYR A 352 10.92 5.76 -26.36
CA TYR A 352 11.90 6.85 -26.56
C TYR A 352 13.28 6.32 -26.95
N LYS A 353 13.76 5.28 -26.30
CA LYS A 353 15.05 4.63 -26.61
C LYS A 353 15.05 4.03 -28.02
N LEU A 354 13.95 3.41 -28.44
CA LEU A 354 13.81 2.89 -29.80
C LEU A 354 13.88 4.02 -30.85
N GLY A 355 13.19 5.14 -30.60
CA GLY A 355 13.24 6.30 -31.47
C GLY A 355 14.63 6.88 -31.59
N LYS A 356 15.31 7.04 -30.43
CA LYS A 356 16.69 7.55 -30.38
C LYS A 356 17.66 6.69 -31.20
N ARG A 357 17.50 5.37 -31.21
CA ARG A 357 18.31 4.46 -32.06
C ARG A 357 18.07 4.67 -33.56
N LYS A 358 16.88 5.20 -33.95
CA LYS A 358 16.51 5.51 -35.33
C LYS A 358 16.74 6.97 -35.70
N GLY A 359 17.39 7.77 -34.83
CA GLY A 359 17.59 9.21 -35.05
C GLY A 359 16.34 10.07 -34.92
N VAL A 360 15.23 9.53 -34.40
CA VAL A 360 13.96 10.23 -34.30
C VAL A 360 13.58 10.43 -32.83
N LYS A 361 13.26 11.68 -32.45
CA LYS A 361 12.65 11.93 -31.14
C LYS A 361 11.17 11.53 -31.18
N GLN A 362 10.80 10.49 -30.46
CA GLN A 362 9.41 10.01 -30.40
C GLN A 362 9.00 9.66 -28.98
N ARG A 363 7.74 9.96 -28.63
CA ARG A 363 7.13 9.68 -27.35
C ARG A 363 5.72 9.14 -27.54
N ILE A 364 5.26 8.27 -26.64
CA ILE A 364 3.88 7.80 -26.64
C ILE A 364 2.99 8.87 -26.01
N PHE A 365 3.28 9.26 -24.78
CA PHE A 365 2.54 10.27 -24.03
C PHE A 365 3.26 11.62 -24.09
N LYS A 366 2.53 12.70 -23.89
CA LYS A 366 3.11 14.06 -23.79
C LYS A 366 4.12 14.11 -22.63
N ARG A 367 3.76 13.52 -21.48
CA ARG A 367 4.60 13.41 -20.28
C ARG A 367 4.22 12.15 -19.51
N THR A 368 5.15 11.61 -18.73
CA THR A 368 4.93 10.46 -17.83
C THR A 368 5.46 10.80 -16.44
N PRO A 369 4.86 10.24 -15.39
CA PRO A 369 3.76 9.25 -15.32
C PRO A 369 2.45 9.75 -15.96
N ILE A 370 1.44 8.88 -16.16
CA ILE A 370 0.26 9.18 -17.00
C ILE A 370 -0.59 10.34 -16.46
N HIS A 371 -0.61 10.58 -15.15
CA HIS A 371 -1.30 11.74 -14.57
C HIS A 371 -0.76 13.06 -15.13
N ASP A 372 0.56 13.17 -15.37
CA ASP A 372 1.19 14.33 -15.94
C ASP A 372 0.76 14.58 -17.38
N ASN A 373 0.40 13.53 -18.14
CA ASN A 373 -0.10 13.66 -19.50
C ASN A 373 -1.37 14.52 -19.58
N PHE A 374 -2.18 14.54 -18.50
CA PHE A 374 -3.45 15.30 -18.47
C PHE A 374 -3.29 16.79 -18.16
N ARG A 375 -2.14 17.22 -17.61
CA ARG A 375 -1.90 18.64 -17.23
C ARG A 375 -0.97 19.39 -18.18
N VAL A 376 -0.33 18.71 -19.13
CA VAL A 376 0.58 19.35 -20.10
C VAL A 376 -0.19 20.18 -21.10
N THR A 377 0.23 21.45 -21.28
CA THR A 377 -0.31 22.35 -22.30
C THR A 377 0.36 22.13 -23.67
N PRO A 378 -0.28 22.49 -24.78
CA PRO A 378 0.31 22.37 -26.10
C PRO A 378 1.65 23.12 -26.27
N GLU A 379 1.80 24.27 -25.61
CA GLU A 379 3.01 25.12 -25.68
C GLU A 379 4.23 24.47 -24.99
N GLN A 380 4.00 23.47 -24.12
CA GLN A 380 5.05 22.71 -23.42
C GLN A 380 5.56 21.51 -24.21
N LEU A 381 4.95 21.24 -25.38
CA LEU A 381 5.38 20.13 -26.23
C LEU A 381 6.64 20.51 -27.00
N ASP A 382 7.59 19.57 -27.08
CA ASP A 382 8.77 19.70 -27.95
C ASP A 382 8.30 19.61 -29.41
N PRO A 383 8.46 20.69 -30.22
CA PRO A 383 8.02 20.71 -31.62
C PRO A 383 8.66 19.61 -32.48
N ASP A 384 9.90 19.26 -32.17
CA ASP A 384 10.68 18.26 -32.91
C ASP A 384 10.35 16.81 -32.50
N CYS A 385 9.45 16.63 -31.51
CA CYS A 385 9.11 15.31 -30.98
C CYS A 385 7.78 14.80 -31.58
N LYS A 386 7.79 13.57 -32.08
CA LYS A 386 6.56 12.88 -32.53
C LYS A 386 5.85 12.25 -31.35
N TYR A 387 4.62 12.72 -31.06
CA TYR A 387 3.77 12.16 -30.01
C TYR A 387 2.71 11.24 -30.59
N LEU A 388 2.58 10.03 -30.05
CA LEU A 388 1.56 9.06 -30.48
C LEU A 388 0.18 9.45 -29.91
N ILE A 389 0.14 9.79 -28.62
CA ILE A 389 -1.08 10.19 -27.91
C ILE A 389 -0.99 11.68 -27.55
N LYS A 390 -1.75 12.50 -28.26
CA LYS A 390 -1.83 13.95 -28.03
C LYS A 390 -3.02 14.38 -27.16
N SER A 391 -3.90 13.43 -26.80
CA SER A 391 -5.05 13.68 -25.93
C SER A 391 -4.64 13.78 -24.44
N PRO A 392 -5.33 14.62 -23.65
CA PRO A 392 -6.33 15.62 -24.01
C PRO A 392 -5.68 16.85 -24.64
N ARG A 393 -6.42 17.56 -25.50
CA ARG A 393 -5.94 18.81 -26.14
C ARG A 393 -5.84 19.98 -25.15
N SER A 394 -6.78 20.06 -24.19
CA SER A 394 -6.78 21.05 -23.11
C SER A 394 -6.27 20.45 -21.80
N PRO A 395 -5.39 21.16 -21.06
CA PRO A 395 -4.93 20.71 -19.76
C PRO A 395 -6.09 20.68 -18.76
N LYS A 396 -6.05 19.69 -17.86
CA LYS A 396 -7.04 19.56 -16.80
C LYS A 396 -6.44 20.05 -15.48
N HIS A 397 -7.30 20.67 -14.67
CA HIS A 397 -6.92 21.09 -13.32
C HIS A 397 -6.53 19.88 -12.46
N GLU A 398 -5.51 20.03 -11.61
CA GLU A 398 -4.93 18.98 -10.80
C GLU A 398 -5.96 18.29 -9.91
N SER A 399 -6.78 19.05 -9.17
CA SER A 399 -7.83 18.50 -8.29
C SER A 399 -8.83 17.62 -9.08
N LYS A 400 -9.16 17.99 -10.32
CA LYS A 400 -10.06 17.20 -11.15
C LYS A 400 -9.43 15.86 -11.57
N ILE A 401 -8.13 15.84 -11.80
CA ILE A 401 -7.40 14.62 -12.12
C ILE A 401 -7.37 13.73 -10.87
N THR A 402 -6.97 14.27 -9.72
CA THR A 402 -6.91 13.55 -8.42
C THR A 402 -8.26 12.87 -8.10
N ILE A 403 -9.38 13.61 -8.16
CA ILE A 403 -10.71 13.07 -7.88
C ILE A 403 -11.07 11.92 -8.86
N ARG A 404 -10.73 12.05 -10.14
CA ARG A 404 -10.98 10.98 -11.13
C ARG A 404 -10.18 9.73 -10.83
N PHE A 405 -8.95 9.87 -10.38
CA PHE A 405 -8.13 8.75 -9.98
C PHE A 405 -8.70 8.07 -8.73
N TRP A 406 -9.22 8.82 -7.76
CA TRP A 406 -9.94 8.24 -6.61
C TRP A 406 -11.17 7.44 -7.05
N ILE A 407 -11.98 7.99 -7.97
CA ILE A 407 -13.16 7.29 -8.50
C ILE A 407 -12.76 5.97 -9.17
N ILE A 408 -11.70 5.98 -10.00
CA ILE A 408 -11.19 4.77 -10.64
C ILE A 408 -10.71 3.78 -9.58
N THR A 409 -9.98 4.23 -8.55
CA THR A 409 -9.51 3.38 -7.46
C THR A 409 -10.68 2.75 -6.67
N ILE A 410 -11.78 3.50 -6.44
CA ILE A 410 -13.00 2.95 -5.82
C ILE A 410 -13.59 1.83 -6.69
N ILE A 411 -13.68 2.03 -8.00
CA ILE A 411 -14.18 1.01 -8.93
C ILE A 411 -13.29 -0.23 -8.89
N LEU A 412 -11.97 -0.07 -8.92
CA LEU A 412 -11.01 -1.17 -8.85
C LEU A 412 -11.06 -1.91 -7.51
N ALA A 413 -11.24 -1.19 -6.41
CA ALA A 413 -11.41 -1.77 -5.07
C ALA A 413 -12.72 -2.60 -4.99
N ALA A 414 -13.84 -2.05 -5.48
CA ALA A 414 -15.10 -2.78 -5.56
C ALA A 414 -14.97 -4.02 -6.45
N LEU A 415 -14.35 -3.89 -7.63
CA LEU A 415 -14.09 -5.01 -8.53
C LEU A 415 -13.26 -6.09 -7.83
N THR A 416 -12.20 -5.72 -7.11
CA THR A 416 -11.36 -6.65 -6.36
C THR A 416 -12.16 -7.46 -5.34
N ILE A 417 -13.08 -6.81 -4.60
CA ILE A 417 -13.94 -7.49 -3.62
C ILE A 417 -14.94 -8.42 -4.35
N ILE A 418 -15.50 -7.98 -5.46
CA ILE A 418 -16.44 -8.77 -6.26
C ILE A 418 -15.77 -10.05 -6.79
N THR A 419 -14.48 -9.98 -7.19
CA THR A 419 -13.78 -11.17 -7.71
C THR A 419 -13.72 -12.33 -6.72
N LEU A 420 -13.82 -12.06 -5.40
CA LEU A 420 -13.89 -13.11 -4.39
C LEU A 420 -15.20 -13.92 -4.45
N LYS A 421 -16.27 -13.35 -5.01
CA LYS A 421 -17.59 -14.01 -5.09
C LYS A 421 -17.87 -14.60 -6.46
N VAL A 422 -17.13 -14.22 -7.50
CA VAL A 422 -17.29 -14.78 -8.86
C VAL A 422 -16.79 -16.22 -8.87
N ARG A 423 -17.70 -17.19 -9.00
CA ARG A 423 -17.43 -18.64 -9.01
C ARG A 423 -17.30 -19.19 -10.44
#